data_27af0c5bb41519e0e26a4e8865c19f13
#
_entry.id   27af0c5bb41519e0e26a4e8865c19f13
#
_cell.length_a   1.000
_cell.length_b   1.000
_cell.length_c   1.000
_cell.angle_alpha   90.00
_cell.angle_beta   90.00
_cell.angle_gamma   90.00
#
_symmetry.space_group_name_H-M   'P 1'
#
loop_
_entity.id
_entity.type
_entity.pdbx_description
1 polymer ?
#
loop_
_entity_poly.entity_id
_entity_poly.type
_entity_poly.pdbx_seq_one_letter_code
_entity_poly.pdbx_strand_id
1 'polypeptide(L)'
;MFKEFNDLAHASNFKRVFLPISFAFFIYTFGWGIASPIFSIFVNNLTGNFSLSGLIFSLTTMMGVFLNIPFGIIEDRMNMKRVLQVVLLSYSALALLYTMANSFLLLLLVSIGRGVASSFLWLTSWAYVFAYTDKEVKGKEVGFFSSMNDFASALSPVIGGIISTLSFLFPFYAVSLTSFTAFVVISLFLKENRKRQKASFSLQMTTLSKYMRNRRFAKTVFLIIVFYALINVYYSYLSIFLYSEGISVTLIGIILTVALLFAVGLEVPMGNMMDRHGIRKTLAAAGALTTVAGVLIPLSNNLYYTLAVVTAFTISYTMIFIALYSRMSDIMGESKVAMTGAIATFKDLGYTIGPLMAGVLMVFMNIQSTLLVTGAAFVLLIPVALLLHD
;
A
#
# COMPACT_ATOMS: atom_id res chain seq x y z
N MET A 1 15.00 -18.47 -11.73
CA MET A 1 14.88 -18.26 -10.27
C MET A 1 16.10 -18.74 -9.48
N PHE A 2 16.49 -20.03 -9.44
CA PHE A 2 17.68 -20.50 -8.67
C PHE A 2 19.01 -19.89 -9.14
N LYS A 3 19.24 -19.73 -10.44
CA LYS A 3 20.44 -19.12 -10.99
C LYS A 3 20.53 -17.62 -10.66
N GLU A 4 19.41 -16.92 -10.73
CA GLU A 4 19.31 -15.50 -10.39
C GLU A 4 19.51 -15.25 -8.88
N PHE A 5 19.04 -16.16 -8.02
CA PHE A 5 19.29 -16.11 -6.59
C PHE A 5 20.77 -16.32 -6.24
N ASN A 6 21.45 -17.19 -6.98
CA ASN A 6 22.90 -17.41 -6.83
C ASN A 6 23.70 -16.17 -7.22
N ASP A 7 23.33 -15.48 -8.30
CA ASP A 7 23.95 -14.21 -8.72
C ASP A 7 23.77 -13.11 -7.65
N LEU A 8 22.58 -13.02 -7.04
CA LEU A 8 22.30 -12.09 -5.93
C LEU A 8 23.12 -12.42 -4.68
N ALA A 9 23.28 -13.71 -4.35
CA ALA A 9 24.01 -14.15 -3.17
C ALA A 9 25.52 -13.81 -3.23
N HIS A 10 26.05 -13.55 -4.42
CA HIS A 10 27.43 -13.11 -4.65
C HIS A 10 27.59 -11.59 -4.66
N ALA A 11 26.52 -10.81 -4.72
CA ALA A 11 26.59 -9.35 -4.61
C ALA A 11 27.12 -8.94 -3.22
N SER A 12 28.06 -8.01 -3.18
CA SER A 12 28.81 -7.64 -1.97
C SER A 12 27.95 -7.19 -0.78
N ASN A 13 26.77 -6.62 -1.07
CA ASN A 13 25.85 -6.06 -0.08
C ASN A 13 24.63 -6.95 0.19
N PHE A 14 24.36 -7.97 -0.62
CA PHE A 14 23.11 -8.73 -0.52
C PHE A 14 22.93 -9.38 0.85
N LYS A 15 23.88 -10.19 1.33
CA LYS A 15 23.78 -10.87 2.63
C LYS A 15 23.82 -9.94 3.84
N ARG A 16 24.51 -8.80 3.72
CA ARG A 16 24.76 -7.89 4.86
C ARG A 16 23.72 -6.77 4.98
N VAL A 17 23.05 -6.43 3.90
CA VAL A 17 22.15 -5.28 3.80
C VAL A 17 20.77 -5.71 3.32
N PHE A 18 20.66 -6.30 2.13
CA PHE A 18 19.37 -6.58 1.50
C PHE A 18 18.60 -7.71 2.17
N LEU A 19 19.27 -8.80 2.54
CA LEU A 19 18.60 -9.91 3.19
C LEU A 19 18.00 -9.52 4.55
N PRO A 20 18.74 -8.83 5.47
CA PRO A 20 18.19 -8.38 6.75
C PRO A 20 17.02 -7.40 6.59
N ILE A 21 17.12 -6.39 5.71
CA ILE A 21 16.02 -5.44 5.54
C ILE A 21 14.80 -6.08 4.90
N SER A 22 14.99 -6.93 3.87
CA SER A 22 13.89 -7.64 3.21
C SER A 22 13.18 -8.59 4.19
N PHE A 23 13.92 -9.29 5.02
CA PHE A 23 13.35 -10.20 6.02
C PHE A 23 12.62 -9.44 7.14
N ALA A 24 13.19 -8.33 7.64
CA ALA A 24 12.52 -7.50 8.63
C ALA A 24 11.20 -6.91 8.08
N PHE A 25 11.22 -6.43 6.84
CA PHE A 25 10.02 -5.91 6.19
C PHE A 25 9.00 -6.99 5.86
N PHE A 26 9.43 -8.19 5.46
CA PHE A 26 8.56 -9.35 5.34
C PHE A 26 7.80 -9.61 6.66
N ILE A 27 8.51 -9.68 7.79
CA ILE A 27 7.91 -9.92 9.11
C ILE A 27 6.92 -8.81 9.47
N TYR A 28 7.31 -7.55 9.29
CA TYR A 28 6.45 -6.39 9.56
C TYR A 28 5.20 -6.40 8.68
N THR A 29 5.37 -6.55 7.36
CA THR A 29 4.27 -6.54 6.38
C THR A 29 3.32 -7.72 6.60
N PHE A 30 3.88 -8.89 6.93
CA PHE A 30 3.11 -10.07 7.30
C PHE A 30 2.23 -9.81 8.53
N GLY A 31 2.80 -9.20 9.59
CA GLY A 31 2.03 -8.83 10.78
C GLY A 31 0.91 -7.85 10.49
N TRP A 32 1.19 -6.79 9.73
CA TRP A 32 0.17 -5.83 9.35
C TRP A 32 -0.92 -6.46 8.47
N GLY A 33 -0.55 -7.34 7.54
CA GLY A 33 -1.49 -8.05 6.69
C GLY A 33 -2.41 -9.01 7.49
N ILE A 34 -1.94 -9.56 8.62
CA ILE A 34 -2.77 -10.30 9.58
C ILE A 34 -3.89 -9.40 10.13
N ALA A 35 -3.59 -8.14 10.45
CA ALA A 35 -4.60 -7.23 10.97
C ALA A 35 -5.50 -6.63 9.87
N SER A 36 -5.08 -6.62 8.61
CA SER A 36 -5.75 -5.87 7.53
C SER A 36 -7.24 -6.18 7.36
N PRO A 37 -7.71 -7.44 7.32
CA PRO A 37 -9.14 -7.72 7.16
C PRO A 37 -9.96 -7.31 8.38
N ILE A 38 -9.33 -7.30 9.55
CA ILE A 38 -9.96 -7.05 10.84
C ILE A 38 -9.96 -5.57 11.19
N PHE A 39 -8.92 -4.84 10.81
CA PHE A 39 -8.74 -3.44 11.18
C PHE A 39 -9.94 -2.59 10.81
N SER A 40 -10.46 -2.73 9.60
CA SER A 40 -11.62 -1.98 9.15
C SER A 40 -12.87 -2.33 9.94
N ILE A 41 -13.11 -3.63 10.20
CA ILE A 41 -14.24 -4.11 10.99
C ILE A 41 -14.12 -3.62 12.45
N PHE A 42 -12.93 -3.71 13.04
CA PHE A 42 -12.64 -3.23 14.39
C PHE A 42 -12.92 -1.73 14.55
N VAL A 43 -12.43 -0.93 13.60
CA VAL A 43 -12.69 0.52 13.58
C VAL A 43 -14.19 0.80 13.48
N ASN A 44 -14.89 0.11 12.59
CA ASN A 44 -16.33 0.32 12.41
C ASN A 44 -17.15 -0.12 13.63
N ASN A 45 -16.80 -1.24 14.26
CA ASN A 45 -17.47 -1.70 15.49
C ASN A 45 -17.28 -0.72 16.64
N LEU A 46 -16.10 -0.09 16.74
CA LEU A 46 -15.81 0.86 17.82
C LEU A 46 -16.45 2.24 17.57
N THR A 47 -16.49 2.68 16.32
CA THR A 47 -17.12 3.98 15.97
C THR A 47 -18.63 3.89 15.87
N GLY A 48 -19.20 2.71 15.57
CA GLY A 48 -20.62 2.51 15.31
C GLY A 48 -21.15 3.26 14.08
N ASN A 49 -20.26 3.85 13.25
CA ASN A 49 -20.65 4.72 12.15
C ASN A 49 -19.63 4.68 11.00
N PHE A 50 -20.09 4.39 9.79
CA PHE A 50 -19.25 4.30 8.60
C PHE A 50 -18.53 5.61 8.27
N SER A 51 -19.20 6.77 8.49
CA SER A 51 -18.60 8.08 8.21
C SER A 51 -17.43 8.38 9.16
N LEU A 52 -17.58 8.06 10.45
CA LEU A 52 -16.51 8.19 11.43
C LEU A 52 -15.36 7.22 11.15
N SER A 53 -15.67 6.01 10.68
CA SER A 53 -14.65 5.05 10.22
C SER A 53 -13.85 5.62 9.06
N GLY A 54 -14.51 6.23 8.07
CA GLY A 54 -13.87 6.90 6.95
C GLY A 54 -12.95 8.05 7.37
N LEU A 55 -13.36 8.82 8.38
CA LEU A 55 -12.52 9.85 8.96
C LEU A 55 -11.23 9.28 9.57
N ILE A 56 -11.33 8.19 10.34
CA ILE A 56 -10.17 7.50 10.91
C ILE A 56 -9.22 7.01 9.80
N PHE A 57 -9.76 6.34 8.76
CA PHE A 57 -8.94 5.84 7.64
C PHE A 57 -8.25 6.99 6.90
N SER A 58 -8.97 8.08 6.64
CA SER A 58 -8.43 9.25 5.94
C SER A 58 -7.37 9.99 6.75
N LEU A 59 -7.60 10.22 8.04
CA LEU A 59 -6.63 10.91 8.89
C LEU A 59 -5.33 10.12 9.05
N THR A 60 -5.41 8.79 9.06
CA THR A 60 -4.23 7.94 9.09
C THR A 60 -3.35 8.17 7.86
N THR A 61 -3.93 8.21 6.67
CA THR A 61 -3.18 8.39 5.41
C THR A 61 -2.82 9.85 5.15
N MET A 62 -3.59 10.79 5.67
CA MET A 62 -3.33 12.22 5.59
C MET A 62 -1.98 12.60 6.23
N MET A 63 -1.52 11.87 7.23
CA MET A 63 -0.19 12.09 7.80
C MET A 63 0.90 11.92 6.76
N GLY A 64 0.76 10.98 5.82
CA GLY A 64 1.68 10.82 4.69
C GLY A 64 1.71 12.05 3.78
N VAL A 65 0.55 12.65 3.48
CA VAL A 65 0.47 13.86 2.64
C VAL A 65 1.31 15.00 3.22
N PHE A 66 1.26 15.19 4.54
CA PHE A 66 2.00 16.27 5.19
C PHE A 66 3.47 15.93 5.48
N LEU A 67 3.80 14.67 5.70
CA LEU A 67 5.10 14.27 6.22
C LEU A 67 6.07 13.75 5.14
N ASN A 68 5.58 13.17 4.02
CA ASN A 68 6.45 12.53 3.05
C ASN A 68 7.49 13.48 2.44
N ILE A 69 7.09 14.72 2.08
CA ILE A 69 8.01 15.69 1.52
C ILE A 69 8.96 16.25 2.56
N PRO A 70 8.51 16.80 3.71
CA PRO A 70 9.41 17.28 4.76
C PRO A 70 10.37 16.20 5.26
N PHE A 71 9.86 14.97 5.45
CA PHE A 71 10.67 13.89 5.96
C PHE A 71 11.73 13.44 4.95
N GLY A 72 11.40 13.30 3.67
CA GLY A 72 12.36 12.96 2.63
C GLY A 72 13.58 13.91 2.58
N ILE A 73 13.42 15.14 3.09
CA ILE A 73 14.48 16.15 3.20
C ILE A 73 15.35 15.92 4.45
N ILE A 74 14.67 15.65 5.58
CA ILE A 74 15.32 15.47 6.87
C ILE A 74 16.05 14.12 6.91
N GLU A 75 15.52 13.13 6.23
CA GLU A 75 16.03 11.76 6.15
C GLU A 75 17.49 11.70 5.70
N ASP A 76 17.91 12.57 4.78
CA ASP A 76 19.30 12.67 4.34
C ASP A 76 20.29 12.99 5.48
N ARG A 77 19.79 13.55 6.57
CA ARG A 77 20.59 13.93 7.77
C ARG A 77 20.49 12.91 8.90
N MET A 78 19.51 12.01 8.83
CA MET A 78 19.24 11.04 9.91
C MET A 78 19.97 9.70 9.67
N ASN A 79 20.13 8.96 10.74
CA ASN A 79 20.59 7.58 10.69
C ASN A 79 19.41 6.69 10.34
N MET A 80 19.35 6.18 9.09
CA MET A 80 18.22 5.39 8.59
C MET A 80 17.94 4.16 9.45
N LYS A 81 18.99 3.47 9.94
CA LYS A 81 18.84 2.32 10.85
C LYS A 81 18.11 2.74 12.13
N ARG A 82 18.52 3.87 12.75
CA ARG A 82 17.86 4.38 13.96
C ARG A 82 16.41 4.76 13.70
N VAL A 83 16.12 5.40 12.57
CA VAL A 83 14.73 5.73 12.18
C VAL A 83 13.91 4.46 12.10
N LEU A 84 14.36 3.43 11.36
CA LEU A 84 13.67 2.14 11.24
C LEU A 84 13.46 1.48 12.62
N GLN A 85 14.47 1.53 13.51
CA GLN A 85 14.36 0.99 14.87
C GLN A 85 13.26 1.70 15.67
N VAL A 86 13.29 3.04 15.72
CA VAL A 86 12.32 3.84 16.48
C VAL A 86 10.90 3.61 15.93
N VAL A 87 10.76 3.61 14.62
CA VAL A 87 9.46 3.47 13.98
C VAL A 87 8.88 2.07 14.18
N LEU A 88 9.67 1.00 14.04
CA LEU A 88 9.19 -0.38 14.27
C LEU A 88 8.80 -0.60 15.73
N LEU A 89 9.57 -0.02 16.67
CA LEU A 89 9.23 -0.05 18.09
C LEU A 89 7.93 0.74 18.36
N SER A 90 7.76 1.90 17.71
CA SER A 90 6.52 2.68 17.79
C SER A 90 5.33 1.90 17.24
N TYR A 91 5.50 1.18 16.12
CA TYR A 91 4.46 0.30 15.58
C TYR A 91 4.05 -0.80 16.55
N SER A 92 5.03 -1.44 17.20
CA SER A 92 4.76 -2.44 18.24
C SER A 92 3.93 -1.85 19.39
N ALA A 93 4.30 -0.69 19.89
CA ALA A 93 3.57 0.00 20.96
C ALA A 93 2.17 0.45 20.51
N LEU A 94 2.04 1.05 19.33
CA LEU A 94 0.76 1.50 18.78
C LEU A 94 -0.19 0.32 18.54
N ALA A 95 0.31 -0.84 18.12
CA ALA A 95 -0.49 -2.05 17.98
C ALA A 95 -1.08 -2.51 19.33
N LEU A 96 -0.31 -2.42 20.41
CA LEU A 96 -0.84 -2.68 21.76
C LEU A 96 -1.87 -1.61 22.18
N LEU A 97 -1.63 -0.34 21.84
CA LEU A 97 -2.60 0.72 22.15
C LEU A 97 -3.94 0.53 21.41
N TYR A 98 -3.96 -0.07 20.21
CA TYR A 98 -5.23 -0.45 19.56
C TYR A 98 -6.03 -1.45 20.41
N THR A 99 -5.38 -2.39 21.11
CA THR A 99 -6.10 -3.35 21.97
C THR A 99 -6.74 -2.70 23.20
N MET A 100 -6.27 -1.51 23.55
CA MET A 100 -6.80 -0.70 24.67
C MET A 100 -7.80 0.37 24.19
N ALA A 101 -8.00 0.53 22.87
CA ALA A 101 -8.86 1.55 22.33
C ALA A 101 -10.34 1.23 22.63
N ASN A 102 -10.91 1.98 23.55
CA ASN A 102 -12.30 1.88 23.99
C ASN A 102 -13.11 3.15 23.71
N SER A 103 -12.52 4.14 23.07
CA SER A 103 -13.14 5.40 22.70
C SER A 103 -12.68 5.88 21.33
N PHE A 104 -13.55 6.68 20.68
CA PHE A 104 -13.21 7.31 19.41
C PHE A 104 -11.93 8.15 19.48
N LEU A 105 -11.75 8.93 20.56
CA LEU A 105 -10.58 9.80 20.72
C LEU A 105 -9.28 8.98 20.79
N LEU A 106 -9.25 7.92 21.60
CA LEU A 106 -8.07 7.07 21.70
C LEU A 106 -7.77 6.37 20.38
N LEU A 107 -8.80 5.82 19.71
CA LEU A 107 -8.68 5.22 18.38
C LEU A 107 -8.11 6.22 17.36
N LEU A 108 -8.60 7.47 17.38
CA LEU A 108 -8.13 8.54 16.50
C LEU A 108 -6.64 8.85 16.74
N LEU A 109 -6.23 9.05 17.99
CA LEU A 109 -4.85 9.38 18.35
C LEU A 109 -3.88 8.24 17.96
N VAL A 110 -4.25 6.99 18.23
CA VAL A 110 -3.45 5.82 17.86
C VAL A 110 -3.35 5.70 16.33
N SER A 111 -4.44 5.97 15.60
CA SER A 111 -4.47 5.92 14.13
C SER A 111 -3.63 7.03 13.50
N ILE A 112 -3.64 8.24 14.05
CA ILE A 112 -2.74 9.33 13.64
C ILE A 112 -1.29 8.94 13.90
N GLY A 113 -0.98 8.43 15.10
CA GLY A 113 0.37 7.95 15.44
C GLY A 113 0.86 6.87 14.47
N ARG A 114 -0.02 5.93 14.10
CA ARG A 114 0.26 4.90 13.09
C ARG A 114 0.52 5.53 11.71
N GLY A 115 -0.26 6.52 11.30
CA GLY A 115 -0.05 7.23 10.03
C GLY A 115 1.31 7.91 9.97
N VAL A 116 1.73 8.59 11.05
CA VAL A 116 3.07 9.17 11.20
C VAL A 116 4.14 8.08 11.06
N ALA A 117 4.04 7.02 11.85
CA ALA A 117 4.98 5.90 11.81
C ALA A 117 5.07 5.25 10.42
N SER A 118 3.92 5.09 9.72
CA SER A 118 3.86 4.53 8.37
C SER A 118 4.66 5.37 7.36
N SER A 119 4.50 6.68 7.38
CA SER A 119 5.21 7.59 6.48
C SER A 119 6.73 7.46 6.65
N PHE A 120 7.20 7.48 7.89
CA PHE A 120 8.62 7.32 8.19
C PHE A 120 9.14 5.93 7.78
N LEU A 121 8.39 4.87 8.06
CA LEU A 121 8.81 3.50 7.77
C LEU A 121 9.03 3.27 6.27
N TRP A 122 8.01 3.59 5.46
CA TRP A 122 8.06 3.33 4.02
C TRP A 122 9.08 4.20 3.29
N LEU A 123 9.18 5.49 3.63
CA LEU A 123 10.19 6.36 3.03
C LEU A 123 11.60 5.87 3.37
N THR A 124 11.90 5.65 4.67
CA THR A 124 13.23 5.21 5.10
C THR A 124 13.60 3.84 4.53
N SER A 125 12.64 2.91 4.39
CA SER A 125 12.94 1.61 3.81
C SER A 125 13.37 1.71 2.35
N TRP A 126 12.62 2.45 1.54
CA TRP A 126 12.97 2.67 0.14
C TRP A 126 14.26 3.46 -0.03
N ALA A 127 14.46 4.51 0.77
CA ALA A 127 15.72 5.27 0.75
C ALA A 127 16.91 4.38 1.14
N TYR A 128 16.73 3.49 2.14
CA TYR A 128 17.75 2.54 2.53
C TYR A 128 18.05 1.54 1.40
N VAL A 129 17.02 0.93 0.81
CA VAL A 129 17.15 0.01 -0.32
C VAL A 129 17.90 0.70 -1.47
N PHE A 130 17.49 1.88 -1.89
CA PHE A 130 18.14 2.60 -3.00
C PHE A 130 19.57 3.07 -2.69
N ALA A 131 19.87 3.38 -1.42
CA ALA A 131 21.21 3.83 -1.02
C ALA A 131 22.27 2.73 -1.07
N TYR A 132 21.86 1.47 -0.93
CA TYR A 132 22.77 0.32 -0.87
C TYR A 132 22.68 -0.61 -2.08
N THR A 133 21.81 -0.32 -3.03
CA THR A 133 21.65 -1.10 -4.26
C THR A 133 22.87 -0.94 -5.17
N ASP A 134 23.45 -2.05 -5.60
CA ASP A 134 24.52 -2.06 -6.58
C ASP A 134 23.96 -1.82 -8.00
N LYS A 135 24.61 -0.93 -8.78
CA LYS A 135 24.12 -0.50 -10.10
C LYS A 135 23.88 -1.65 -11.06
N GLU A 136 24.71 -2.69 -11.00
CA GLU A 136 24.68 -3.86 -11.90
C GLU A 136 23.50 -4.80 -11.62
N VAL A 137 23.03 -4.89 -10.37
CA VAL A 137 21.96 -5.82 -9.93
C VAL A 137 20.72 -5.12 -9.38
N LYS A 138 20.64 -3.80 -9.60
CA LYS A 138 19.60 -2.94 -9.01
C LYS A 138 18.19 -3.48 -9.19
N GLY A 139 17.83 -3.89 -10.39
CA GLY A 139 16.48 -4.43 -10.67
C GLY A 139 16.19 -5.70 -9.89
N LYS A 140 17.19 -6.59 -9.75
CA LYS A 140 17.04 -7.86 -9.01
C LYS A 140 16.87 -7.63 -7.50
N GLU A 141 17.66 -6.70 -6.90
CA GLU A 141 17.62 -6.40 -5.47
C GLU A 141 16.30 -5.70 -5.08
N VAL A 142 15.90 -4.68 -5.84
CA VAL A 142 14.62 -3.98 -5.65
C VAL A 142 13.45 -4.94 -5.85
N GLY A 143 13.51 -5.78 -6.88
CA GLY A 143 12.51 -6.81 -7.15
C GLY A 143 12.40 -7.83 -6.02
N PHE A 144 13.53 -8.29 -5.46
CA PHE A 144 13.53 -9.19 -4.31
C PHE A 144 12.86 -8.57 -3.08
N PHE A 145 13.22 -7.32 -2.74
CA PHE A 145 12.60 -6.60 -1.63
C PHE A 145 11.08 -6.45 -1.82
N SER A 146 10.63 -6.02 -3.01
CA SER A 146 9.19 -5.89 -3.31
C SER A 146 8.47 -7.24 -3.23
N SER A 147 9.00 -8.28 -3.91
CA SER A 147 8.38 -9.60 -3.93
C SER A 147 8.22 -10.22 -2.54
N MET A 148 9.19 -10.01 -1.64
CA MET A 148 9.09 -10.45 -0.25
C MET A 148 7.93 -9.77 0.47
N ASN A 149 7.74 -8.46 0.26
CA ASN A 149 6.63 -7.70 0.86
C ASN A 149 5.27 -8.10 0.27
N ASP A 150 5.19 -8.27 -1.05
CA ASP A 150 3.95 -8.65 -1.73
C ASP A 150 3.50 -10.06 -1.33
N PHE A 151 4.45 -10.99 -1.22
CA PHE A 151 4.18 -12.34 -0.74
C PHE A 151 3.73 -12.36 0.72
N ALA A 152 4.35 -11.55 1.59
CA ALA A 152 3.92 -11.39 2.98
C ALA A 152 2.48 -10.86 3.06
N SER A 153 2.16 -9.82 2.28
CA SER A 153 0.82 -9.22 2.22
C SER A 153 -0.23 -10.20 1.70
N ALA A 154 0.16 -11.06 0.73
CA ALA A 154 -0.78 -12.00 0.13
C ALA A 154 -1.14 -13.17 1.06
N LEU A 155 -0.18 -13.68 1.85
CA LEU A 155 -0.42 -14.83 2.73
C LEU A 155 -1.07 -14.48 4.07
N SER A 156 -0.87 -13.27 4.56
CA SER A 156 -1.22 -12.89 5.93
C SER A 156 -2.72 -12.77 6.22
N PRO A 157 -3.63 -12.35 5.30
CA PRO A 157 -5.03 -12.14 5.64
C PRO A 157 -5.76 -13.40 6.11
N VAL A 158 -5.43 -14.57 5.55
CA VAL A 158 -6.06 -15.84 6.01
C VAL A 158 -5.71 -16.16 7.45
N ILE A 159 -4.46 -15.92 7.86
CA ILE A 159 -4.02 -16.12 9.25
C ILE A 159 -4.75 -15.13 10.16
N GLY A 160 -4.88 -13.89 9.72
CA GLY A 160 -5.68 -12.87 10.42
C GLY A 160 -7.12 -13.31 10.62
N GLY A 161 -7.76 -13.80 9.57
CA GLY A 161 -9.11 -14.33 9.64
C GLY A 161 -9.26 -15.47 10.64
N ILE A 162 -8.29 -16.42 10.66
CA ILE A 162 -8.32 -17.56 11.59
C ILE A 162 -8.13 -17.13 13.05
N ILE A 163 -7.10 -16.36 13.37
CA ILE A 163 -6.82 -15.96 14.76
C ILE A 163 -7.89 -15.02 15.33
N SER A 164 -8.60 -14.30 14.48
CA SER A 164 -9.68 -13.40 14.89
C SER A 164 -10.94 -14.14 15.35
N THR A 165 -11.07 -15.44 15.04
CA THR A 165 -12.14 -16.27 15.60
C THR A 165 -12.00 -16.45 17.11
N LEU A 166 -10.77 -16.37 17.62
CA LEU A 166 -10.49 -16.44 19.05
C LEU A 166 -10.73 -15.07 19.73
N SER A 167 -10.27 -14.01 19.12
CA SER A 167 -10.51 -12.62 19.54
C SER A 167 -10.16 -11.63 18.43
N PHE A 168 -10.97 -10.60 18.24
CA PHE A 168 -10.67 -9.46 17.34
C PHE A 168 -9.42 -8.66 17.77
N LEU A 169 -8.90 -8.89 18.97
CA LEU A 169 -7.69 -8.22 19.46
C LEU A 169 -6.41 -8.99 19.12
N PHE A 170 -6.47 -10.30 18.88
CA PHE A 170 -5.29 -11.11 18.58
C PHE A 170 -4.49 -10.66 17.35
N PRO A 171 -5.10 -10.21 16.25
CA PRO A 171 -4.36 -9.62 15.15
C PRO A 171 -3.46 -8.45 15.56
N PHE A 172 -3.88 -7.60 16.49
CA PHE A 172 -3.08 -6.47 16.97
C PHE A 172 -1.90 -6.93 17.84
N TYR A 173 -2.08 -7.98 18.65
CA TYR A 173 -0.94 -8.61 19.35
C TYR A 173 0.05 -9.22 18.36
N ALA A 174 -0.42 -9.83 17.27
CA ALA A 174 0.43 -10.33 16.21
C ALA A 174 1.22 -9.20 15.51
N VAL A 175 0.57 -8.06 15.20
CA VAL A 175 1.25 -6.86 14.67
C VAL A 175 2.32 -6.36 15.63
N SER A 176 2.01 -6.32 16.93
CA SER A 176 2.98 -5.89 17.95
C SER A 176 4.20 -6.79 17.98
N LEU A 177 3.99 -8.11 18.04
CA LEU A 177 5.04 -9.11 18.08
C LEU A 177 5.91 -9.08 16.82
N THR A 178 5.29 -9.03 15.64
CA THR A 178 6.01 -9.01 14.36
C THR A 178 6.78 -7.71 14.17
N SER A 179 6.22 -6.55 14.55
CA SER A 179 6.91 -5.27 14.50
C SER A 179 8.11 -5.23 15.46
N PHE A 180 7.95 -5.79 16.66
CA PHE A 180 9.05 -5.93 17.61
C PHE A 180 10.12 -6.90 17.10
N THR A 181 9.73 -8.02 16.51
CA THR A 181 10.69 -8.96 15.88
C THR A 181 11.44 -8.30 14.73
N ALA A 182 10.75 -7.53 13.88
CA ALA A 182 11.40 -6.75 12.81
C ALA A 182 12.38 -5.71 13.38
N PHE A 183 12.02 -5.04 14.48
CA PHE A 183 12.94 -4.15 15.21
C PHE A 183 14.20 -4.88 15.68
N VAL A 184 14.08 -6.08 16.25
CA VAL A 184 15.21 -6.90 16.70
C VAL A 184 16.09 -7.30 15.51
N VAL A 185 15.49 -7.74 14.40
CA VAL A 185 16.23 -8.10 13.17
C VAL A 185 17.02 -6.90 12.65
N ILE A 186 16.40 -5.72 12.53
CA ILE A 186 17.07 -4.49 12.11
C ILE A 186 18.21 -4.13 13.07
N SER A 187 17.98 -4.27 14.38
CA SER A 187 18.95 -3.91 15.40
C SER A 187 20.21 -4.78 15.35
N LEU A 188 20.04 -6.08 15.16
CA LEU A 188 21.13 -7.04 15.21
C LEU A 188 21.86 -7.19 13.86
N PHE A 189 21.13 -7.22 12.75
CA PHE A 189 21.69 -7.62 11.48
C PHE A 189 21.88 -6.47 10.48
N LEU A 190 21.13 -5.36 10.57
CA LEU A 190 21.28 -4.27 9.62
C LEU A 190 22.53 -3.44 9.96
N LYS A 191 23.41 -3.28 8.97
CA LYS A 191 24.60 -2.43 9.09
C LYS A 191 24.38 -1.09 8.40
N GLU A 192 24.74 -0.01 9.08
CA GLU A 192 24.77 1.31 8.47
C GLU A 192 26.22 1.73 8.20
N ASN A 193 26.54 1.87 6.92
CA ASN A 193 27.86 2.31 6.48
C ASN A 193 27.68 3.41 5.44
N ARG A 194 27.31 4.62 5.87
CA ARG A 194 26.80 5.66 4.99
C ARG A 194 27.86 6.59 4.42
N LYS A 195 27.90 6.71 3.08
CA LYS A 195 28.35 7.92 2.37
C LYS A 195 27.13 8.83 2.18
N ARG A 196 27.07 9.96 2.91
CA ARG A 196 25.97 10.93 2.82
C ARG A 196 25.95 11.57 1.44
N GLN A 197 24.86 11.38 0.67
CA GLN A 197 24.55 12.27 -0.46
C GLN A 197 23.70 13.43 0.06
N LYS A 198 24.16 14.65 -0.20
CA LYS A 198 23.41 15.87 0.15
C LYS A 198 22.39 16.16 -0.96
N ALA A 199 21.17 15.69 -0.80
CA ALA A 199 20.08 16.23 -1.61
C ALA A 199 19.58 17.55 -1.01
N SER A 200 19.48 18.60 -1.81
CA SER A 200 18.95 19.91 -1.37
C SER A 200 17.43 19.95 -1.54
N PHE A 201 16.73 20.42 -0.50
CA PHE A 201 15.27 20.68 -0.56
C PHE A 201 14.87 21.55 -1.74
N SER A 202 15.60 22.64 -1.96
CA SER A 202 15.35 23.54 -3.07
C SER A 202 15.42 22.82 -4.43
N LEU A 203 16.34 21.87 -4.57
CA LEU A 203 16.50 21.07 -5.80
C LEU A 203 15.30 20.13 -6.00
N GLN A 204 14.81 19.46 -4.94
CA GLN A 204 13.65 18.58 -5.04
C GLN A 204 12.37 19.37 -5.37
N MET A 205 12.14 20.51 -4.72
CA MET A 205 10.98 21.36 -4.98
C MET A 205 11.02 22.02 -6.37
N THR A 206 12.20 22.47 -6.80
CA THR A 206 12.39 23.03 -8.14
C THR A 206 12.15 21.95 -9.20
N THR A 207 12.65 20.73 -8.95
CA THR A 207 12.45 19.59 -9.84
C THR A 207 10.96 19.23 -9.90
N LEU A 208 10.27 19.12 -8.75
CA LEU A 208 8.83 18.84 -8.71
C LEU A 208 8.02 19.90 -9.46
N SER A 209 8.29 21.20 -9.23
CA SER A 209 7.58 22.28 -9.90
C SER A 209 7.78 22.25 -11.43
N LYS A 210 8.98 21.89 -11.88
CA LYS A 210 9.28 21.69 -13.31
C LYS A 210 8.47 20.53 -13.90
N TYR A 211 8.39 19.39 -13.20
CA TYR A 211 7.60 18.23 -13.65
C TYR A 211 6.10 18.54 -13.64
N MET A 212 5.57 19.26 -12.63
CA MET A 212 4.15 19.66 -12.57
C MET A 212 3.70 20.53 -13.75
N ARG A 213 4.62 21.30 -14.36
CA ARG A 213 4.35 22.06 -15.60
C ARG A 213 4.27 21.15 -16.84
N ASN A 214 4.78 19.93 -16.77
CA ASN A 214 4.68 18.96 -17.86
C ASN A 214 3.27 18.34 -17.84
N ARG A 215 2.50 18.57 -18.90
CA ARG A 215 1.12 18.05 -19.04
C ARG A 215 1.04 16.52 -18.93
N ARG A 216 2.05 15.77 -19.41
CA ARG A 216 2.08 14.31 -19.30
C ARG A 216 2.22 13.88 -17.84
N PHE A 217 3.09 14.53 -17.10
CA PHE A 217 3.28 14.28 -15.66
C PHE A 217 2.01 14.62 -14.87
N ALA A 218 1.45 15.82 -15.07
CA ALA A 218 0.25 16.28 -14.38
C ALA A 218 -0.97 15.34 -14.61
N LYS A 219 -1.18 14.89 -15.86
CA LYS A 219 -2.24 13.90 -16.17
C LYS A 219 -2.00 12.56 -15.47
N THR A 220 -0.75 12.09 -15.41
CA THR A 220 -0.43 10.82 -14.72
C THR A 220 -0.61 10.94 -13.21
N VAL A 221 -0.20 12.07 -12.61
CA VAL A 221 -0.45 12.37 -11.19
C VAL A 221 -1.95 12.40 -10.89
N PHE A 222 -2.74 13.05 -11.72
CA PHE A 222 -4.19 13.07 -11.58
C PHE A 222 -4.78 11.65 -11.60
N LEU A 223 -4.37 10.81 -12.56
CA LEU A 223 -4.78 9.40 -12.60
C LEU A 223 -4.37 8.64 -11.34
N ILE A 224 -3.16 8.86 -10.83
CA ILE A 224 -2.68 8.26 -9.58
C ILE A 224 -3.61 8.66 -8.44
N ILE A 225 -3.90 9.95 -8.26
CA ILE A 225 -4.78 10.42 -7.18
C ILE A 225 -6.16 9.80 -7.28
N VAL A 226 -6.78 9.83 -8.47
CA VAL A 226 -8.12 9.26 -8.68
C VAL A 226 -8.12 7.74 -8.46
N PHE A 227 -7.15 7.02 -9.01
CA PHE A 227 -7.03 5.58 -8.82
C PHE A 227 -6.91 5.21 -7.34
N TYR A 228 -5.99 5.88 -6.62
CA TYR A 228 -5.80 5.60 -5.19
C TYR A 228 -6.98 6.05 -4.32
N ALA A 229 -7.72 7.08 -4.72
CA ALA A 229 -8.96 7.45 -4.06
C ALA A 229 -10.01 6.35 -4.19
N LEU A 230 -10.25 5.87 -5.40
CA LEU A 230 -11.27 4.83 -5.64
C LEU A 230 -10.88 3.48 -5.00
N ILE A 231 -9.62 3.04 -5.16
CA ILE A 231 -9.20 1.75 -4.61
C ILE A 231 -9.19 1.75 -3.08
N ASN A 232 -8.87 2.87 -2.43
CA ASN A 232 -8.84 2.93 -0.97
C ASN A 232 -10.23 2.89 -0.33
N VAL A 233 -11.29 3.20 -1.06
CA VAL A 233 -12.66 2.92 -0.61
C VAL A 233 -12.85 1.41 -0.41
N TYR A 234 -12.41 0.60 -1.37
CA TYR A 234 -12.48 -0.86 -1.25
C TYR A 234 -11.56 -1.39 -0.14
N TYR A 235 -10.32 -0.92 -0.03
CA TYR A 235 -9.43 -1.30 1.07
C TYR A 235 -10.02 -0.99 2.45
N SER A 236 -10.76 0.11 2.57
CA SER A 236 -11.34 0.56 3.84
C SER A 236 -12.66 -0.14 4.17
N TYR A 237 -13.50 -0.41 3.17
CA TYR A 237 -14.90 -0.79 3.40
C TYR A 237 -15.27 -2.19 2.91
N LEU A 238 -14.46 -2.85 2.06
CA LEU A 238 -14.78 -4.17 1.55
C LEU A 238 -14.97 -5.21 2.66
N SER A 239 -14.02 -5.27 3.62
CA SER A 239 -14.13 -6.20 4.75
C SER A 239 -15.34 -5.91 5.63
N ILE A 240 -15.67 -4.63 5.83
CA ILE A 240 -16.86 -4.22 6.58
C ILE A 240 -18.12 -4.67 5.84
N PHE A 241 -18.20 -4.43 4.52
CA PHE A 241 -19.31 -4.84 3.68
C PHE A 241 -19.51 -6.35 3.73
N LEU A 242 -18.47 -7.14 3.46
CA LEU A 242 -18.55 -8.60 3.46
C LEU A 242 -18.96 -9.15 4.84
N TYR A 243 -18.46 -8.53 5.91
CA TYR A 243 -18.86 -8.89 7.27
C TYR A 243 -20.32 -8.58 7.57
N SER A 244 -20.84 -7.44 7.08
CA SER A 244 -22.24 -7.06 7.22
C SER A 244 -23.19 -7.96 6.42
N GLU A 245 -22.71 -8.57 5.33
CA GLU A 245 -23.44 -9.60 4.55
C GLU A 245 -23.37 -11.00 5.20
N GLY A 246 -22.81 -11.11 6.43
CA GLY A 246 -22.74 -12.37 7.18
C GLY A 246 -21.58 -13.29 6.80
N ILE A 247 -20.63 -12.81 5.97
CA ILE A 247 -19.43 -13.58 5.64
C ILE A 247 -18.49 -13.57 6.86
N SER A 248 -18.09 -14.73 7.35
CA SER A 248 -17.21 -14.82 8.51
C SER A 248 -15.84 -14.21 8.23
N VAL A 249 -15.19 -13.70 9.26
CA VAL A 249 -13.86 -13.07 9.16
C VAL A 249 -12.82 -14.01 8.57
N THR A 250 -12.90 -15.31 8.86
CA THR A 250 -12.04 -16.33 8.26
C THR A 250 -12.23 -16.40 6.75
N LEU A 251 -13.47 -16.42 6.27
CA LEU A 251 -13.75 -16.44 4.84
C LEU A 251 -13.32 -15.15 4.16
N ILE A 252 -13.48 -13.99 4.80
CA ILE A 252 -12.93 -12.71 4.31
C ILE A 252 -11.41 -12.81 4.15
N GLY A 253 -10.71 -13.34 5.15
CA GLY A 253 -9.26 -13.58 5.09
C GLY A 253 -8.86 -14.50 3.93
N ILE A 254 -9.62 -15.58 3.70
CA ILE A 254 -9.39 -16.50 2.56
C ILE A 254 -9.61 -15.79 1.23
N ILE A 255 -10.72 -15.03 1.08
CA ILE A 255 -11.04 -14.28 -0.15
C ILE A 255 -9.89 -13.32 -0.49
N LEU A 256 -9.44 -12.54 0.49
CA LEU A 256 -8.36 -11.58 0.28
C LEU A 256 -7.03 -12.27 -0.04
N THR A 257 -6.71 -13.37 0.66
CA THR A 257 -5.48 -14.13 0.40
C THR A 257 -5.47 -14.71 -1.01
N VAL A 258 -6.55 -15.36 -1.45
CA VAL A 258 -6.65 -15.94 -2.78
C VAL A 258 -6.54 -14.83 -3.84
N ALA A 259 -7.28 -13.73 -3.67
CA ALA A 259 -7.24 -12.61 -4.60
C ALA A 259 -5.83 -12.02 -4.74
N LEU A 260 -5.12 -11.81 -3.63
CA LEU A 260 -3.77 -11.27 -3.62
C LEU A 260 -2.73 -12.24 -4.18
N LEU A 261 -2.83 -13.54 -3.88
CA LEU A 261 -1.93 -14.56 -4.44
C LEU A 261 -2.06 -14.66 -5.96
N PHE A 262 -3.28 -14.61 -6.50
CA PHE A 262 -3.48 -14.56 -7.95
C PHE A 262 -2.91 -13.27 -8.56
N ALA A 263 -3.12 -12.11 -7.93
CA ALA A 263 -2.59 -10.85 -8.41
C ALA A 263 -1.06 -10.86 -8.44
N VAL A 264 -0.39 -11.25 -7.36
CA VAL A 264 1.08 -11.36 -7.26
C VAL A 264 1.62 -12.37 -8.27
N GLY A 265 0.97 -13.53 -8.42
CA GLY A 265 1.39 -14.54 -9.40
C GLY A 265 1.28 -14.07 -10.86
N LEU A 266 0.40 -13.12 -11.14
CA LEU A 266 0.17 -12.58 -12.48
C LEU A 266 0.93 -11.26 -12.77
N GLU A 267 1.67 -10.67 -11.84
CA GLU A 267 2.37 -9.40 -12.05
C GLU A 267 3.34 -9.44 -13.24
N VAL A 268 4.15 -10.51 -13.35
CA VAL A 268 5.10 -10.67 -14.47
C VAL A 268 4.37 -10.86 -15.81
N PRO A 269 3.36 -11.76 -15.95
CA PRO A 269 2.53 -11.83 -17.15
C PRO A 269 1.86 -10.51 -17.53
N MET A 270 1.37 -9.72 -16.54
CA MET A 270 0.76 -8.42 -16.77
C MET A 270 1.76 -7.40 -17.30
N GLY A 271 2.97 -7.35 -16.72
CA GLY A 271 4.05 -6.51 -17.23
C GLY A 271 4.38 -6.84 -18.69
N ASN A 272 4.55 -8.11 -19.02
CA ASN A 272 4.81 -8.56 -20.39
C ASN A 272 3.65 -8.22 -21.36
N MET A 273 2.42 -8.31 -20.89
CA MET A 273 1.23 -7.93 -21.67
C MET A 273 1.21 -6.42 -21.94
N MET A 274 1.56 -5.62 -20.94
CA MET A 274 1.67 -4.16 -21.06
C MET A 274 2.77 -3.78 -22.08
N ASP A 275 3.93 -4.44 -22.05
CA ASP A 275 5.03 -4.18 -23.00
C ASP A 275 4.61 -4.50 -24.45
N ARG A 276 3.79 -5.53 -24.65
CA ARG A 276 3.29 -5.92 -25.98
C ARG A 276 2.19 -5.03 -26.53
N HIS A 277 1.24 -4.59 -25.70
CA HIS A 277 0.04 -3.87 -26.13
C HIS A 277 0.11 -2.36 -25.89
N GLY A 278 1.11 -1.91 -25.15
CA GLY A 278 1.30 -0.52 -24.73
C GLY A 278 0.48 -0.13 -23.49
N ILE A 279 1.00 0.83 -22.75
CA ILE A 279 0.43 1.30 -21.46
C ILE A 279 -1.01 1.78 -21.62
N ARG A 280 -1.31 2.52 -22.69
CA ARG A 280 -2.62 3.14 -22.94
C ARG A 280 -3.74 2.10 -23.05
N LYS A 281 -3.56 1.08 -23.92
CA LYS A 281 -4.57 0.04 -24.12
C LYS A 281 -4.73 -0.82 -22.87
N THR A 282 -3.61 -1.15 -22.23
CA THR A 282 -3.57 -1.90 -20.98
C THR A 282 -4.34 -1.18 -19.87
N LEU A 283 -4.10 0.12 -19.70
CA LEU A 283 -4.77 0.93 -18.67
C LEU A 283 -6.28 1.05 -18.93
N ALA A 284 -6.68 1.24 -20.20
CA ALA A 284 -8.10 1.31 -20.57
C ALA A 284 -8.83 -0.05 -20.34
N ALA A 285 -8.21 -1.16 -20.75
CA ALA A 285 -8.78 -2.49 -20.54
C ALA A 285 -8.88 -2.84 -19.05
N ALA A 286 -7.80 -2.59 -18.29
CA ALA A 286 -7.79 -2.81 -16.85
C ALA A 286 -8.82 -1.92 -16.14
N GLY A 287 -8.96 -0.65 -16.54
CA GLY A 287 -9.99 0.26 -16.03
C GLY A 287 -11.42 -0.26 -16.28
N ALA A 288 -11.70 -0.78 -17.48
CA ALA A 288 -12.99 -1.40 -17.79
C ALA A 288 -13.27 -2.64 -16.93
N LEU A 289 -12.29 -3.54 -16.80
CA LEU A 289 -12.42 -4.74 -15.96
C LEU A 289 -12.60 -4.39 -14.48
N THR A 290 -11.84 -3.40 -13.97
CA THR A 290 -11.98 -2.94 -12.58
C THR A 290 -13.35 -2.31 -12.33
N THR A 291 -13.88 -1.55 -13.30
CA THR A 291 -15.23 -0.98 -13.23
C THR A 291 -16.27 -2.09 -13.12
N VAL A 292 -16.24 -3.07 -14.04
CA VAL A 292 -17.20 -4.18 -14.03
C VAL A 292 -17.11 -4.97 -12.73
N ALA A 293 -15.90 -5.38 -12.34
CA ALA A 293 -15.70 -6.14 -11.10
C ALA A 293 -16.11 -5.33 -9.85
N GLY A 294 -15.76 -4.04 -9.80
CA GLY A 294 -16.12 -3.16 -8.69
C GLY A 294 -17.65 -3.01 -8.53
N VAL A 295 -18.38 -2.85 -9.62
CA VAL A 295 -19.87 -2.82 -9.62
C VAL A 295 -20.45 -4.15 -9.19
N LEU A 296 -19.82 -5.26 -9.58
CA LEU A 296 -20.31 -6.60 -9.26
C LEU A 296 -20.09 -7.02 -7.81
N ILE A 297 -19.05 -6.51 -7.11
CA ILE A 297 -18.75 -6.85 -5.69
C ILE A 297 -19.97 -6.64 -4.78
N PRO A 298 -20.63 -5.47 -4.75
CA PRO A 298 -21.76 -5.25 -3.83
C PRO A 298 -23.06 -5.95 -4.27
N LEU A 299 -23.08 -6.63 -5.44
CA LEU A 299 -24.18 -7.50 -5.87
C LEU A 299 -23.93 -8.98 -5.49
N SER A 300 -22.93 -9.23 -4.67
CA SER A 300 -22.55 -10.57 -4.23
C SER A 300 -23.67 -11.23 -3.43
N ASN A 301 -24.01 -12.46 -3.79
CA ASN A 301 -25.08 -13.25 -3.17
C ASN A 301 -24.61 -14.63 -2.68
N ASN A 302 -23.39 -15.03 -2.98
CA ASN A 302 -22.79 -16.27 -2.48
C ASN A 302 -21.25 -16.20 -2.44
N LEU A 303 -20.64 -17.08 -1.67
CA LEU A 303 -19.19 -17.12 -1.41
C LEU A 303 -18.37 -17.29 -2.70
N TYR A 304 -18.74 -18.18 -3.60
CA TYR A 304 -17.97 -18.47 -4.82
C TYR A 304 -18.00 -17.28 -5.78
N TYR A 305 -19.14 -16.65 -5.89
CA TYR A 305 -19.30 -15.41 -6.67
C TYR A 305 -18.41 -14.30 -6.07
N THR A 306 -18.48 -14.09 -4.76
CA THR A 306 -17.65 -13.10 -4.05
C THR A 306 -16.17 -13.33 -4.29
N LEU A 307 -15.72 -14.59 -4.12
CA LEU A 307 -14.33 -14.96 -4.35
C LEU A 307 -13.88 -14.65 -5.79
N ALA A 308 -14.68 -15.03 -6.77
CA ALA A 308 -14.37 -14.82 -8.19
C ALA A 308 -14.29 -13.32 -8.52
N VAL A 309 -15.29 -12.53 -8.08
CA VAL A 309 -15.37 -11.10 -8.41
C VAL A 309 -14.30 -10.29 -7.68
N VAL A 310 -14.05 -10.56 -6.40
CA VAL A 310 -12.97 -9.89 -5.64
C VAL A 310 -11.60 -10.24 -6.23
N THR A 311 -11.40 -11.50 -6.66
CA THR A 311 -10.17 -11.89 -7.34
C THR A 311 -10.00 -11.16 -8.68
N ALA A 312 -11.03 -11.10 -9.51
CA ALA A 312 -11.01 -10.36 -10.78
C ALA A 312 -10.76 -8.86 -10.57
N PHE A 313 -11.38 -8.26 -9.55
CA PHE A 313 -11.15 -6.88 -9.15
C PHE A 313 -9.68 -6.65 -8.74
N THR A 314 -9.13 -7.53 -7.90
CA THR A 314 -7.74 -7.43 -7.40
C THR A 314 -6.74 -7.55 -8.55
N ILE A 315 -6.93 -8.51 -9.46
CA ILE A 315 -6.11 -8.68 -10.65
C ILE A 315 -6.15 -7.43 -11.53
N SER A 316 -7.35 -6.91 -11.80
CA SER A 316 -7.52 -5.78 -12.71
C SER A 316 -6.95 -4.46 -12.15
N TYR A 317 -7.14 -4.16 -10.87
CA TYR A 317 -6.53 -2.96 -10.29
C TYR A 317 -5.01 -3.06 -10.15
N THR A 318 -4.46 -4.27 -9.93
CA THR A 318 -3.00 -4.48 -9.92
C THR A 318 -2.41 -4.14 -11.29
N MET A 319 -3.10 -4.47 -12.37
CA MET A 319 -2.69 -4.11 -13.72
C MET A 319 -2.69 -2.58 -13.94
N ILE A 320 -3.69 -1.84 -13.38
CA ILE A 320 -3.68 -0.36 -13.38
C ILE A 320 -2.47 0.18 -12.62
N PHE A 321 -2.20 -0.40 -11.45
CA PHE A 321 -1.04 -0.03 -10.63
C PHE A 321 0.26 -0.15 -11.42
N ILE A 322 0.53 -1.33 -12.03
CA ILE A 322 1.74 -1.57 -12.84
C ILE A 322 1.84 -0.54 -13.97
N ALA A 323 0.75 -0.29 -14.71
CA ALA A 323 0.73 0.63 -15.83
C ALA A 323 1.02 2.09 -15.41
N LEU A 324 0.44 2.57 -14.30
CA LEU A 324 0.66 3.92 -13.78
C LEU A 324 2.09 4.13 -13.30
N TYR A 325 2.66 3.13 -12.60
CA TYR A 325 4.05 3.21 -12.12
C TYR A 325 5.07 3.11 -13.26
N SER A 326 4.85 2.24 -14.24
CA SER A 326 5.67 2.17 -15.45
C SER A 326 5.69 3.51 -16.17
N ARG A 327 4.52 4.08 -16.43
CA ARG A 327 4.41 5.39 -17.08
C ARG A 327 5.09 6.51 -16.29
N MET A 328 4.90 6.54 -14.97
CA MET A 328 5.58 7.52 -14.13
C MET A 328 7.10 7.37 -14.21
N SER A 329 7.58 6.12 -14.22
CA SER A 329 8.99 5.78 -14.39
C SER A 329 9.56 6.31 -15.71
N ASP A 330 8.82 6.20 -16.82
CA ASP A 330 9.24 6.68 -18.13
C ASP A 330 9.33 8.21 -18.18
N ILE A 331 8.35 8.90 -17.58
CA ILE A 331 8.33 10.37 -17.55
C ILE A 331 9.48 10.93 -16.70
N MET A 332 9.85 10.27 -15.60
CA MET A 332 10.84 10.79 -14.65
C MET A 332 12.30 10.44 -15.01
N GLY A 333 12.53 9.41 -15.81
CA GLY A 333 13.89 9.01 -16.22
C GLY A 333 14.84 8.86 -15.02
N GLU A 334 15.93 9.62 -15.03
CA GLU A 334 16.98 9.57 -13.98
C GLU A 334 16.54 10.22 -12.63
N SER A 335 15.49 11.04 -12.63
CA SER A 335 15.01 11.74 -11.43
C SER A 335 14.14 10.89 -10.51
N LYS A 336 13.98 9.58 -10.78
CA LYS A 336 13.07 8.66 -10.05
C LYS A 336 13.28 8.71 -8.53
N VAL A 337 14.52 8.63 -8.07
CA VAL A 337 14.83 8.58 -6.63
C VAL A 337 14.46 9.90 -5.93
N ALA A 338 14.78 11.04 -6.55
CA ALA A 338 14.46 12.36 -6.01
C ALA A 338 12.95 12.63 -5.92
N MET A 339 12.16 11.94 -6.75
CA MET A 339 10.71 12.12 -6.86
C MET A 339 9.88 11.10 -6.07
N THR A 340 10.53 10.12 -5.43
CA THR A 340 9.82 9.04 -4.68
C THR A 340 8.90 9.61 -3.60
N GLY A 341 9.38 10.60 -2.82
CA GLY A 341 8.56 11.26 -1.79
C GLY A 341 7.35 12.01 -2.37
N ALA A 342 7.51 12.67 -3.53
CA ALA A 342 6.41 13.36 -4.20
C ALA A 342 5.34 12.37 -4.70
N ILE A 343 5.75 11.25 -5.30
CA ILE A 343 4.82 10.19 -5.74
C ILE A 343 4.08 9.60 -4.54
N ALA A 344 4.80 9.33 -3.45
CA ALA A 344 4.19 8.86 -2.21
C ALA A 344 3.14 9.86 -1.69
N THR A 345 3.42 11.17 -1.74
CA THR A 345 2.46 12.21 -1.35
C THR A 345 1.19 12.19 -2.21
N PHE A 346 1.32 12.07 -3.54
CA PHE A 346 0.14 12.01 -4.43
C PHE A 346 -0.68 10.75 -4.22
N LYS A 347 -0.03 9.61 -4.00
CA LYS A 347 -0.68 8.36 -3.62
C LYS A 347 -1.45 8.52 -2.30
N ASP A 348 -0.81 9.08 -1.27
CA ASP A 348 -1.41 9.25 0.05
C ASP A 348 -2.55 10.29 0.02
N LEU A 349 -2.47 11.29 -0.88
CA LEU A 349 -3.58 12.21 -1.14
C LEU A 349 -4.81 11.44 -1.67
N GLY A 350 -4.62 10.56 -2.65
CA GLY A 350 -5.69 9.67 -3.11
C GLY A 350 -6.22 8.79 -1.98
N TYR A 351 -5.35 8.13 -1.26
CA TYR A 351 -5.73 7.29 -0.10
C TYR A 351 -6.48 8.06 1.00
N THR A 352 -6.24 9.36 1.13
CA THR A 352 -6.96 10.24 2.09
C THR A 352 -8.34 10.62 1.57
N ILE A 353 -8.43 11.00 0.29
CA ILE A 353 -9.68 11.46 -0.33
C ILE A 353 -10.72 10.33 -0.38
N GLY A 354 -10.31 9.11 -0.73
CA GLY A 354 -11.23 8.00 -0.96
C GLY A 354 -12.13 7.69 0.23
N PRO A 355 -11.60 7.26 1.39
CA PRO A 355 -12.43 6.93 2.54
C PRO A 355 -13.20 8.13 3.10
N LEU A 356 -12.66 9.36 2.98
CA LEU A 356 -13.36 10.58 3.37
C LEU A 356 -14.61 10.79 2.50
N MET A 357 -14.47 10.70 1.19
CA MET A 357 -15.60 10.80 0.26
C MET A 357 -16.63 9.68 0.50
N ALA A 358 -16.17 8.44 0.67
CA ALA A 358 -17.05 7.32 0.98
C ALA A 358 -17.79 7.53 2.29
N GLY A 359 -17.10 8.03 3.34
CA GLY A 359 -17.72 8.38 4.60
C GLY A 359 -18.81 9.46 4.46
N VAL A 360 -18.60 10.47 3.62
CA VAL A 360 -19.61 11.49 3.30
C VAL A 360 -20.78 10.88 2.52
N LEU A 361 -20.52 10.03 1.51
CA LEU A 361 -21.57 9.36 0.76
C LEU A 361 -22.45 8.48 1.65
N MET A 362 -21.85 7.81 2.64
CA MET A 362 -22.58 6.96 3.59
C MET A 362 -23.46 7.71 4.59
N VAL A 363 -23.45 9.05 4.61
CA VAL A 363 -24.48 9.85 5.29
C VAL A 363 -25.80 9.81 4.51
N PHE A 364 -25.73 9.70 3.17
CA PHE A 364 -26.88 9.81 2.28
C PHE A 364 -27.32 8.46 1.70
N MET A 365 -26.45 7.46 1.69
CA MET A 365 -26.70 6.14 1.12
C MET A 365 -26.03 5.02 1.93
N ASN A 366 -26.46 3.78 1.75
CA ASN A 366 -25.86 2.64 2.44
C ASN A 366 -24.48 2.25 1.86
N ILE A 367 -23.77 1.37 2.56
CA ILE A 367 -22.43 0.89 2.17
C ILE A 367 -22.46 0.20 0.78
N GLN A 368 -23.49 -0.58 0.49
CA GLN A 368 -23.67 -1.27 -0.80
C GLN A 368 -23.74 -0.28 -1.95
N SER A 369 -24.60 0.76 -1.84
CA SER A 369 -24.73 1.81 -2.86
C SER A 369 -23.45 2.63 -3.00
N THR A 370 -22.75 2.90 -1.89
CA THR A 370 -21.46 3.61 -1.92
C THR A 370 -20.40 2.82 -2.70
N LEU A 371 -20.32 1.50 -2.48
CA LEU A 371 -19.41 0.64 -3.24
C LEU A 371 -19.81 0.54 -4.71
N LEU A 372 -21.12 0.47 -5.04
CA LEU A 372 -21.61 0.51 -6.42
C LEU A 372 -21.17 1.78 -7.14
N VAL A 373 -21.41 2.94 -6.54
CA VAL A 373 -21.02 4.25 -7.11
C VAL A 373 -19.51 4.34 -7.27
N THR A 374 -18.75 3.88 -6.29
CA THR A 374 -17.28 3.87 -6.35
C THR A 374 -16.78 2.91 -7.45
N GLY A 375 -17.40 1.72 -7.58
CA GLY A 375 -17.09 0.77 -8.64
C GLY A 375 -17.35 1.35 -10.03
N ALA A 376 -18.51 2.00 -10.21
CA ALA A 376 -18.84 2.69 -11.45
C ALA A 376 -17.87 3.86 -11.75
N ALA A 377 -17.38 4.56 -10.73
CA ALA A 377 -16.46 5.69 -10.90
C ALA A 377 -15.10 5.29 -11.49
N PHE A 378 -14.67 4.02 -11.43
CA PHE A 378 -13.47 3.55 -12.13
C PHE A 378 -13.55 3.76 -13.66
N VAL A 379 -14.76 3.88 -14.24
CA VAL A 379 -14.94 4.21 -15.65
C VAL A 379 -14.26 5.54 -16.03
N LEU A 380 -14.12 6.47 -15.08
CA LEU A 380 -13.44 7.76 -15.29
C LEU A 380 -11.96 7.61 -15.65
N LEU A 381 -11.33 6.50 -15.30
CA LEU A 381 -9.94 6.22 -15.67
C LEU A 381 -9.79 5.94 -17.18
N ILE A 382 -10.84 5.42 -17.84
CA ILE A 382 -10.80 5.00 -19.24
C ILE A 382 -10.59 6.20 -20.20
N PRO A 383 -11.44 7.26 -20.19
CA PRO A 383 -11.25 8.38 -21.10
C PRO A 383 -9.93 9.11 -20.84
N VAL A 384 -9.53 9.24 -19.58
CA VAL A 384 -8.24 9.87 -19.25
C VAL A 384 -7.07 9.01 -19.74
N ALA A 385 -7.15 7.68 -19.62
CA ALA A 385 -6.16 6.76 -20.19
C ALA A 385 -6.08 6.88 -21.72
N LEU A 386 -7.21 6.99 -22.40
CA LEU A 386 -7.27 7.14 -23.85
C LEU A 386 -6.73 8.50 -24.33
N LEU A 387 -6.80 9.55 -23.53
CA LEU A 387 -6.24 10.89 -23.78
C LEU A 387 -4.74 10.99 -23.41
N LEU A 388 -4.13 9.94 -22.91
CA LEU A 388 -2.69 9.91 -22.72
C LEU A 388 -2.03 9.76 -24.09
N HIS A 389 -1.34 10.80 -24.56
CA HIS A 389 -0.45 10.68 -25.72
C HIS A 389 0.84 10.00 -25.27
N ASP A 390 1.36 9.10 -26.09
CA ASP A 390 2.64 8.42 -25.91
C ASP A 390 3.80 9.40 -25.92
#